data_15db6b7a5b9b8803f9f7d22e5db9718d
#
_entry.id   15db6b7a5b9b8803f9f7d22e5db9718d
#
_cell.length_a   1.000
_cell.length_b   1.000
_cell.length_c   1.000
_cell.angle_alpha   90.00
_cell.angle_beta   90.00
_cell.angle_gamma   90.00
#
_symmetry.space_group_name_H-M   'P 1'
#
loop_
_entity.id
_entity.type
_entity.pdbx_description
1 polymer ?
#
loop_
_entity_poly.entity_id
_entity_poly.type
_entity_poly.pdbx_seq_one_letter_code
_entity_poly.pdbx_strand_id
1 'polypeptide(L)'
;MGKVWYLKVSFCCSVGSTSPDEAVAQTWADRPQPLMKLRHLEYFVAAAEELNFTHAADRLHVSQPPFSKQIQDLEGELGVNLFQRERKGVALTAAGKAFLIDAREILRACEQAVKKAQRINRGELGELTVGHMAALTHEFLGQVLERWQKVSPGIVIDCVEMDPETQERALLDGRIAVGILVLGDRPILELLRVQLLMEHPVTVALPKSHPQATLPEIRLPILKEQPFIGLNRMYPAYGDWLQTVCQQSGFTPRIVREADGAATALAFVAAGLGVALVSEPIKKFPTRHVVFKDLVAPQPVRIPLGAVWKKNGLYSGVVSKFVKTLSQVCALTA
;
A
#
# COMPACT_ATOMS: atom_id res chain seq x y z
N MET A 1 12.17 22.30 40.88
CA MET A 1 11.28 23.45 40.65
C MET A 1 11.37 23.82 39.18
N GLY A 2 10.50 23.29 38.35
CA GLY A 2 10.40 23.52 36.90
C GLY A 2 9.00 23.98 36.57
N LYS A 3 8.86 25.20 36.07
CA LYS A 3 7.56 25.81 35.70
C LYS A 3 7.12 25.29 34.36
N VAL A 4 5.97 24.61 34.35
CA VAL A 4 5.21 24.25 33.16
C VAL A 4 4.36 25.45 32.75
N TRP A 5 4.53 25.93 31.51
CA TRP A 5 3.70 26.97 30.92
C TRP A 5 2.50 26.34 30.21
N TYR A 6 1.31 26.52 30.77
CA TYR A 6 0.05 26.28 30.09
C TYR A 6 -0.34 27.51 29.27
N LEU A 7 -0.41 27.37 27.96
CA LEU A 7 -1.04 28.36 27.09
C LEU A 7 -2.58 28.17 27.18
N LYS A 8 -3.23 29.14 27.87
CA LYS A 8 -4.69 29.29 27.87
C LYS A 8 -5.11 29.88 26.53
N VAL A 9 -5.76 29.07 25.66
CA VAL A 9 -6.48 29.58 24.49
C VAL A 9 -7.90 29.90 24.95
N SER A 10 -8.21 31.20 25.08
CA SER A 10 -9.59 31.69 25.31
C SER A 10 -10.36 31.60 24.01
N PHE A 11 -11.31 30.68 23.92
CA PHE A 11 -12.35 30.65 22.88
C PHE A 11 -13.38 31.73 23.21
N CYS A 12 -13.42 32.81 22.42
CA CYS A 12 -14.51 33.76 22.43
C CYS A 12 -15.53 33.31 21.37
N CYS A 13 -16.60 32.64 21.81
CA CYS A 13 -17.74 32.30 20.93
C CYS A 13 -18.57 33.58 20.67
N SER A 14 -18.45 34.13 19.46
CA SER A 14 -19.52 34.95 18.86
C SER A 14 -20.16 34.11 17.74
N VAL A 15 -21.39 33.67 17.99
CA VAL A 15 -22.20 32.88 17.05
C VAL A 15 -22.73 33.83 15.98
N GLY A 16 -22.05 33.86 14.81
CA GLY A 16 -22.59 34.39 13.58
C GLY A 16 -22.95 33.21 12.68
N SER A 17 -24.20 33.14 12.24
CA SER A 17 -24.77 32.11 11.35
C SER A 17 -24.20 32.26 9.94
N THR A 18 -23.06 31.67 9.65
CA THR A 18 -22.58 31.47 8.27
C THR A 18 -22.79 30.01 7.90
N SER A 19 -23.26 29.76 6.67
CA SER A 19 -23.48 28.41 6.15
C SER A 19 -22.12 27.68 6.04
N PRO A 20 -22.09 26.32 6.15
CA PRO A 20 -20.86 25.55 5.99
C PRO A 20 -20.11 25.83 4.67
N ASP A 21 -20.82 26.17 3.61
CA ASP A 21 -20.26 26.51 2.30
C ASP A 21 -19.59 27.89 2.28
N GLU A 22 -20.11 28.88 3.03
CA GLU A 22 -19.50 30.21 3.18
C GLU A 22 -18.23 30.16 4.04
N ALA A 23 -18.21 29.36 5.09
CA ALA A 23 -17.01 29.15 5.93
C ALA A 23 -15.87 28.47 5.12
N VAL A 24 -16.18 27.51 4.25
CA VAL A 24 -15.21 26.89 3.34
C VAL A 24 -14.74 27.90 2.29
N ALA A 25 -15.62 28.70 1.70
CA ALA A 25 -15.26 29.70 0.70
C ALA A 25 -14.34 30.80 1.28
N GLN A 26 -14.59 31.29 2.50
CA GLN A 26 -13.76 32.27 3.19
C GLN A 26 -12.36 31.73 3.50
N THR A 27 -12.24 30.46 3.90
CA THR A 27 -10.91 29.85 4.17
C THR A 27 -10.04 29.72 2.91
N TRP A 28 -10.61 29.73 1.71
CA TRP A 28 -9.86 29.72 0.45
C TRP A 28 -9.48 31.12 -0.02
N ALA A 29 -10.29 32.15 0.26
CA ALA A 29 -10.04 33.53 -0.16
C ALA A 29 -8.90 34.20 0.65
N ASP A 30 -8.76 33.84 1.92
CA ASP A 30 -7.74 34.42 2.84
C ASP A 30 -6.40 33.66 2.84
N ARG A 31 -6.24 32.63 2.00
CA ARG A 31 -4.92 31.96 1.89
C ARG A 31 -3.96 32.85 1.13
N PRO A 32 -2.74 33.06 1.63
CA PRO A 32 -1.67 33.58 0.82
C PRO A 32 -1.61 32.73 -0.45
N GLN A 33 -1.29 33.36 -1.61
CA GLN A 33 -1.24 32.69 -2.93
C GLN A 33 -0.66 31.28 -2.80
N PRO A 34 -1.21 30.28 -3.53
CA PRO A 34 -0.73 28.91 -3.39
C PRO A 34 0.79 28.90 -3.59
N LEU A 35 1.49 28.51 -2.55
CA LEU A 35 2.95 28.50 -2.46
C LEU A 35 3.59 27.74 -3.63
N MET A 36 2.82 26.89 -4.33
CA MET A 36 3.38 25.98 -5.31
C MET A 36 2.35 25.65 -6.41
N LYS A 37 2.77 25.76 -7.69
CA LYS A 37 1.95 25.37 -8.83
C LYS A 37 2.27 23.94 -9.24
N LEU A 38 1.31 23.21 -9.82
CA LEU A 38 1.55 21.86 -10.37
C LEU A 38 2.72 21.84 -11.37
N ARG A 39 2.85 22.88 -12.19
CA ARG A 39 3.97 23.03 -13.12
C ARG A 39 5.33 23.05 -12.43
N HIS A 40 5.44 23.61 -11.22
CA HIS A 40 6.68 23.55 -10.43
C HIS A 40 7.03 22.11 -10.06
N LEU A 41 6.02 21.29 -9.72
CA LEU A 41 6.23 19.86 -9.43
C LEU A 41 6.64 19.07 -10.66
N GLU A 42 6.00 19.32 -11.82
CA GLU A 42 6.35 18.68 -13.09
C GLU A 42 7.79 18.97 -13.45
N TYR A 43 8.21 20.24 -13.35
CA TYR A 43 9.57 20.67 -13.65
C TYR A 43 10.57 20.07 -12.66
N PHE A 44 10.23 20.06 -11.38
CA PHE A 44 11.07 19.48 -10.35
C PHE A 44 11.27 17.97 -10.56
N VAL A 45 10.21 17.21 -10.81
CA VAL A 45 10.28 15.76 -11.06
C VAL A 45 11.12 15.47 -12.31
N ALA A 46 10.91 16.22 -13.41
CA ALA A 46 11.72 16.07 -14.63
C ALA A 46 13.20 16.36 -14.34
N ALA A 47 13.52 17.44 -13.62
CA ALA A 47 14.88 17.77 -13.23
C ALA A 47 15.52 16.70 -12.34
N ALA A 48 14.75 16.13 -11.43
CA ALA A 48 15.18 15.08 -10.49
C ALA A 48 15.46 13.73 -11.20
N GLU A 49 14.76 13.44 -12.28
CA GLU A 49 14.95 12.22 -13.06
C GLU A 49 16.13 12.34 -14.03
N GLU A 50 16.29 13.49 -14.69
CA GLU A 50 17.35 13.70 -15.65
C GLU A 50 18.70 14.11 -15.00
N LEU A 51 18.68 14.63 -13.79
CA LEU A 51 19.85 15.23 -13.09
C LEU A 51 20.61 16.24 -13.98
N ASN A 52 19.93 16.79 -14.96
CA ASN A 52 20.43 17.74 -15.96
C ASN A 52 19.31 18.67 -16.41
N PHE A 53 19.42 19.94 -16.10
CA PHE A 53 18.36 20.93 -16.38
C PHE A 53 18.12 21.15 -17.88
N THR A 54 19.15 20.97 -18.73
CA THR A 54 18.99 21.08 -20.18
C THR A 54 18.17 19.90 -20.71
N HIS A 55 18.52 18.68 -20.37
CA HIS A 55 17.79 17.49 -20.79
C HIS A 55 16.34 17.49 -20.24
N ALA A 56 16.15 17.92 -18.99
CA ALA A 56 14.81 18.04 -18.40
C ALA A 56 13.95 19.08 -19.14
N ALA A 57 14.53 20.23 -19.52
CA ALA A 57 13.84 21.25 -20.28
C ALA A 57 13.47 20.74 -21.69
N ASP A 58 14.39 20.06 -22.37
CA ASP A 58 14.15 19.44 -23.67
C ASP A 58 13.04 18.41 -23.63
N ARG A 59 13.03 17.56 -22.61
CA ARG A 59 11.97 16.55 -22.36
C ARG A 59 10.59 17.18 -22.22
N LEU A 60 10.51 18.37 -21.61
CA LEU A 60 9.25 19.09 -21.41
C LEU A 60 8.97 20.10 -22.52
N HIS A 61 9.79 20.12 -23.59
CA HIS A 61 9.65 21.02 -24.72
C HIS A 61 9.63 22.50 -24.32
N VAL A 62 10.49 22.88 -23.37
CA VAL A 62 10.66 24.28 -22.94
C VAL A 62 12.13 24.70 -23.02
N SER A 63 12.38 26.01 -23.13
CA SER A 63 13.74 26.51 -23.07
C SER A 63 14.32 26.45 -21.65
N GLN A 64 15.62 26.18 -21.55
CA GLN A 64 16.31 25.96 -20.27
C GLN A 64 16.26 27.18 -19.33
N PRO A 65 16.39 28.46 -19.78
CA PRO A 65 16.37 29.59 -18.84
C PRO A 65 15.07 29.71 -18.03
N PRO A 66 13.86 29.70 -18.62
CA PRO A 66 12.62 29.72 -17.83
C PRO A 66 12.43 28.45 -17.00
N PHE A 67 12.89 27.28 -17.47
CA PHE A 67 12.86 26.04 -16.68
C PHE A 67 13.66 26.17 -15.38
N SER A 68 14.92 26.62 -15.48
CA SER A 68 15.78 26.84 -14.31
C SER A 68 15.20 27.88 -13.35
N LYS A 69 14.57 28.93 -13.89
CA LYS A 69 13.92 29.93 -13.06
C LYS A 69 12.76 29.34 -12.25
N GLN A 70 11.94 28.47 -12.85
CA GLN A 70 10.83 27.82 -12.13
C GLN A 70 11.32 26.89 -11.00
N ILE A 71 12.47 26.23 -11.17
CA ILE A 71 13.09 25.46 -10.09
C ILE A 71 13.56 26.39 -8.95
N GLN A 72 14.23 27.51 -9.29
CA GLN A 72 14.67 28.49 -8.31
C GLN A 72 13.49 29.14 -7.56
N ASP A 73 12.42 29.47 -8.28
CA ASP A 73 11.19 30.02 -7.69
C ASP A 73 10.59 29.01 -6.68
N LEU A 74 10.54 27.72 -7.03
CA LEU A 74 10.09 26.63 -6.16
C LEU A 74 10.98 26.51 -4.90
N GLU A 75 12.30 26.49 -5.06
CA GLU A 75 13.24 26.45 -3.94
C GLU A 75 13.09 27.67 -3.02
N GLY A 76 12.87 28.85 -3.63
CA GLY A 76 12.60 30.10 -2.91
C GLY A 76 11.29 30.05 -2.13
N GLU A 77 10.21 29.52 -2.72
CA GLU A 77 8.91 29.37 -2.08
C GLU A 77 8.97 28.37 -0.90
N LEU A 78 9.74 27.29 -1.06
CA LEU A 78 9.91 26.26 -0.02
C LEU A 78 10.94 26.68 1.05
N GLY A 79 11.79 27.67 0.78
CA GLY A 79 12.87 28.10 1.67
C GLY A 79 14.00 27.10 1.81
N VAL A 80 14.09 26.10 0.91
CA VAL A 80 15.12 25.05 0.94
C VAL A 80 15.62 24.74 -0.45
N ASN A 81 16.92 24.42 -0.59
CA ASN A 81 17.49 23.95 -1.85
C ASN A 81 17.13 22.46 -2.03
N LEU A 82 16.53 22.15 -3.18
CA LEU A 82 16.19 20.78 -3.58
C LEU A 82 17.32 20.15 -4.40
N PHE A 83 18.11 21.00 -5.09
CA PHE A 83 19.26 20.58 -5.88
C PHE A 83 20.56 21.19 -5.34
N GLN A 84 21.64 20.45 -5.52
CA GLN A 84 23.02 20.95 -5.36
C GLN A 84 23.77 20.81 -6.67
N ARG A 85 24.65 21.79 -6.98
CA ARG A 85 25.47 21.76 -8.18
C ARG A 85 26.61 20.77 -8.02
N GLU A 86 26.87 20.00 -9.04
CA GLU A 86 28.00 19.11 -9.16
C GLU A 86 28.85 19.44 -10.41
N ARG A 87 30.04 18.83 -10.50
CA ARG A 87 30.94 19.05 -11.64
C ARG A 87 30.35 18.66 -13.00
N LYS A 88 29.38 17.75 -13.05
CA LYS A 88 28.72 17.21 -14.25
C LYS A 88 27.19 17.27 -14.18
N GLY A 89 26.62 18.37 -13.70
CA GLY A 89 25.16 18.51 -13.62
C GLY A 89 24.66 18.94 -12.24
N VAL A 90 23.57 18.36 -11.81
CA VAL A 90 22.94 18.61 -10.50
C VAL A 90 22.64 17.29 -9.79
N ALA A 91 22.66 17.30 -8.46
CA ALA A 91 22.22 16.19 -7.64
C ALA A 91 21.13 16.65 -6.68
N LEU A 92 20.29 15.73 -6.23
CA LEU A 92 19.28 16.02 -5.22
C LEU A 92 19.92 16.14 -3.85
N THR A 93 19.52 17.18 -3.10
CA THR A 93 19.77 17.28 -1.66
C THR A 93 18.95 16.24 -0.88
N ALA A 94 19.17 16.11 0.44
CA ALA A 94 18.32 15.29 1.30
C ALA A 94 16.86 15.76 1.26
N ALA A 95 16.62 17.09 1.29
CA ALA A 95 15.30 17.69 1.12
C ALA A 95 14.70 17.39 -0.27
N GLY A 96 15.50 17.48 -1.33
CA GLY A 96 15.07 17.15 -2.69
C GLY A 96 14.64 15.69 -2.84
N LYS A 97 15.37 14.75 -2.21
CA LYS A 97 15.00 13.33 -2.24
C LYS A 97 13.66 13.07 -1.52
N ALA A 98 13.43 13.67 -0.36
CA ALA A 98 12.18 13.58 0.36
C ALA A 98 11.04 14.20 -0.45
N PHE A 99 11.24 15.42 -0.93
CA PHE A 99 10.24 16.15 -1.70
C PHE A 99 9.89 15.48 -3.04
N LEU A 100 10.81 14.69 -3.64
CA LEU A 100 10.53 13.95 -4.88
C LEU A 100 9.43 12.89 -4.69
N ILE A 101 9.39 12.26 -3.52
CA ILE A 101 8.34 11.29 -3.18
C ILE A 101 6.99 11.99 -3.16
N ASP A 102 6.89 13.07 -2.40
CA ASP A 102 5.64 13.83 -2.23
C ASP A 102 5.18 14.48 -3.55
N ALA A 103 6.11 15.05 -4.33
CA ALA A 103 5.83 15.66 -5.63
C ALA A 103 5.21 14.65 -6.63
N ARG A 104 5.76 13.44 -6.67
CA ARG A 104 5.22 12.36 -7.51
C ARG A 104 3.82 11.94 -7.06
N GLU A 105 3.58 11.86 -5.76
CA GLU A 105 2.26 11.52 -5.22
C GLU A 105 1.22 12.58 -5.57
N ILE A 106 1.54 13.86 -5.43
CA ILE A 106 0.65 14.98 -5.79
C ILE A 106 0.31 14.94 -7.29
N LEU A 107 1.31 14.80 -8.16
CA LEU A 107 1.08 14.74 -9.61
C LEU A 107 0.19 13.54 -10.00
N ARG A 108 0.44 12.38 -9.43
CA ARG A 108 -0.42 11.19 -9.62
C ARG A 108 -1.85 11.43 -9.15
N ALA A 109 -2.04 12.06 -7.99
CA ALA A 109 -3.37 12.40 -7.48
C ALA A 109 -4.13 13.34 -8.42
N CYS A 110 -3.45 14.34 -9.00
CA CYS A 110 -4.03 15.25 -9.99
C CYS A 110 -4.44 14.53 -11.28
N GLU A 111 -3.58 13.67 -11.82
CA GLU A 111 -3.92 12.85 -13.00
C GLU A 111 -5.16 11.96 -12.74
N GLN A 112 -5.23 11.35 -11.58
CA GLN A 112 -6.37 10.52 -11.20
C GLN A 112 -7.65 11.33 -11.09
N ALA A 113 -7.59 12.55 -10.54
CA ALA A 113 -8.75 13.44 -10.45
C ALA A 113 -9.28 13.83 -11.84
N VAL A 114 -8.39 14.16 -12.77
CA VAL A 114 -8.74 14.48 -14.17
C VAL A 114 -9.37 13.27 -14.87
N LYS A 115 -8.74 12.09 -14.79
CA LYS A 115 -9.25 10.84 -15.36
C LYS A 115 -10.64 10.52 -14.82
N LYS A 116 -10.83 10.65 -13.49
CA LYS A 116 -12.11 10.42 -12.83
C LYS A 116 -13.21 11.37 -13.34
N ALA A 117 -12.90 12.67 -13.43
CA ALA A 117 -13.86 13.66 -13.95
C ALA A 117 -14.24 13.39 -15.42
N GLN A 118 -13.26 13.07 -16.26
CA GLN A 118 -13.49 12.72 -17.67
C GLN A 118 -14.36 11.47 -17.83
N ARG A 119 -14.16 10.44 -17.00
CA ARG A 119 -14.96 9.20 -17.03
C ARG A 119 -16.40 9.43 -16.60
N ILE A 120 -16.62 10.23 -15.55
CA ILE A 120 -17.97 10.63 -15.14
C ILE A 120 -18.67 11.37 -16.29
N ASN A 121 -17.97 12.30 -16.97
CA ASN A 121 -18.51 13.07 -18.07
C ASN A 121 -18.85 12.22 -19.32
N ARG A 122 -18.14 11.11 -19.55
CA ARG A 122 -18.41 10.18 -20.67
C ARG A 122 -19.57 9.22 -20.41
N GLY A 123 -20.22 9.29 -19.23
CA GLY A 123 -21.24 8.31 -18.86
C GLY A 123 -20.72 6.88 -18.70
N GLU A 124 -19.40 6.70 -18.64
CA GLU A 124 -18.74 5.46 -18.24
C GLU A 124 -19.02 5.29 -16.74
N LEU A 125 -20.17 4.70 -16.46
CA LEU A 125 -20.68 4.46 -15.12
C LEU A 125 -19.71 3.57 -14.33
N GLY A 126 -18.80 4.21 -13.60
CA GLY A 126 -18.11 3.63 -12.49
C GLY A 126 -16.97 2.68 -12.83
N GLU A 127 -15.76 3.16 -12.67
CA GLU A 127 -14.59 2.31 -12.40
C GLU A 127 -14.47 2.12 -10.89
N LEU A 128 -14.34 0.88 -10.48
CA LEU A 128 -14.07 0.51 -9.11
C LEU A 128 -12.62 0.02 -9.03
N THR A 129 -11.72 0.83 -8.49
CA THR A 129 -10.34 0.40 -8.27
C THR A 129 -10.27 -0.42 -7.00
N VAL A 130 -9.74 -1.64 -7.11
CA VAL A 130 -9.60 -2.62 -6.04
C VAL A 130 -8.12 -2.89 -5.79
N GLY A 131 -7.66 -2.62 -4.57
CA GLY A 131 -6.34 -3.04 -4.10
C GLY A 131 -6.38 -4.51 -3.69
N HIS A 132 -5.34 -5.27 -4.01
CA HIS A 132 -5.28 -6.68 -3.62
C HIS A 132 -3.86 -7.16 -3.39
N MET A 133 -3.73 -8.31 -2.75
CA MET A 133 -2.46 -9.02 -2.53
C MET A 133 -2.46 -10.28 -3.41
N ALA A 134 -1.74 -10.26 -4.53
CA ALA A 134 -1.80 -11.33 -5.52
C ALA A 134 -1.55 -12.73 -4.92
N ALA A 135 -0.62 -12.84 -3.98
CA ALA A 135 -0.30 -14.10 -3.32
C ALA A 135 -1.47 -14.74 -2.56
N LEU A 136 -2.49 -13.96 -2.17
CA LEU A 136 -3.64 -14.42 -1.41
C LEU A 136 -4.94 -14.45 -2.22
N THR A 137 -5.00 -13.70 -3.32
CA THR A 137 -6.23 -13.50 -4.09
C THR A 137 -6.26 -14.27 -5.42
N HIS A 138 -5.13 -14.80 -5.89
CA HIS A 138 -5.01 -15.41 -7.22
C HIS A 138 -5.99 -16.57 -7.45
N GLU A 139 -6.41 -17.28 -6.41
CA GLU A 139 -7.31 -18.42 -6.53
C GLU A 139 -8.76 -18.03 -6.83
N PHE A 140 -9.22 -16.89 -6.32
CA PHE A 140 -10.61 -16.49 -6.39
C PHE A 140 -10.87 -15.19 -7.17
N LEU A 141 -9.86 -14.34 -7.34
CA LEU A 141 -10.04 -13.03 -7.98
C LEU A 141 -10.62 -13.13 -9.39
N GLY A 142 -10.14 -14.10 -10.17
CA GLY A 142 -10.68 -14.34 -11.52
C GLY A 142 -12.17 -14.70 -11.51
N GLN A 143 -12.61 -15.54 -10.58
CA GLN A 143 -14.01 -15.90 -10.40
C GLN A 143 -14.87 -14.71 -9.94
N VAL A 144 -14.31 -13.85 -9.08
CA VAL A 144 -14.98 -12.61 -8.65
C VAL A 144 -15.20 -11.69 -9.86
N LEU A 145 -14.18 -11.48 -10.68
CA LEU A 145 -14.26 -10.62 -11.86
C LEU A 145 -15.26 -11.17 -12.90
N GLU A 146 -15.23 -12.48 -13.17
CA GLU A 146 -16.19 -13.13 -14.06
C GLU A 146 -17.64 -12.95 -13.55
N ARG A 147 -17.86 -13.20 -12.26
CA ARG A 147 -19.19 -13.03 -11.67
C ARG A 147 -19.62 -11.56 -11.67
N TRP A 148 -18.70 -10.64 -11.42
CA TRP A 148 -18.97 -9.21 -11.44
C TRP A 148 -19.39 -8.72 -12.83
N GLN A 149 -18.75 -9.16 -13.90
CA GLN A 149 -19.14 -8.82 -15.27
C GLN A 149 -20.59 -9.22 -15.58
N LYS A 150 -21.07 -10.34 -15.03
CA LYS A 150 -22.47 -10.78 -15.20
C LYS A 150 -23.45 -9.93 -14.38
N VAL A 151 -23.03 -9.48 -13.19
CA VAL A 151 -23.89 -8.76 -12.21
C VAL A 151 -23.89 -7.25 -12.45
N SER A 152 -22.83 -6.71 -12.99
CA SER A 152 -22.62 -5.26 -13.15
C SER A 152 -21.78 -4.95 -14.39
N PRO A 153 -22.24 -5.27 -15.61
CA PRO A 153 -21.44 -5.18 -16.85
C PRO A 153 -21.01 -3.75 -17.20
N GLY A 154 -21.71 -2.72 -16.66
CA GLY A 154 -21.37 -1.32 -16.88
C GLY A 154 -20.33 -0.74 -15.91
N ILE A 155 -19.77 -1.56 -15.01
CA ILE A 155 -18.77 -1.10 -14.03
C ILE A 155 -17.47 -1.89 -14.20
N VAL A 156 -16.43 -1.20 -14.63
CA VAL A 156 -15.11 -1.78 -14.82
C VAL A 156 -14.41 -1.91 -13.46
N ILE A 157 -13.88 -3.11 -13.17
CA ILE A 157 -12.98 -3.31 -12.03
C ILE A 157 -11.55 -3.13 -12.52
N ASP A 158 -10.83 -2.21 -11.88
CA ASP A 158 -9.39 -2.06 -12.02
C ASP A 158 -8.71 -2.65 -10.78
N CYS A 159 -7.88 -3.69 -10.99
CA CYS A 159 -7.19 -4.38 -9.90
C CYS A 159 -5.74 -3.91 -9.82
N VAL A 160 -5.33 -3.45 -8.63
CA VAL A 160 -3.96 -2.98 -8.40
C VAL A 160 -3.32 -3.77 -7.27
N GLU A 161 -2.18 -4.40 -7.57
CA GLU A 161 -1.41 -5.11 -6.55
C GLU A 161 -0.72 -4.12 -5.62
N MET A 162 -0.97 -4.27 -4.33
CA MET A 162 -0.43 -3.40 -3.27
C MET A 162 -0.25 -4.19 -1.98
N ASP A 163 0.76 -3.81 -1.18
CA ASP A 163 0.88 -4.25 0.20
C ASP A 163 -0.23 -3.65 1.10
N PRO A 164 -0.48 -4.22 2.30
CA PRO A 164 -1.58 -3.78 3.15
C PRO A 164 -1.52 -2.30 3.55
N GLU A 165 -0.34 -1.78 3.90
CA GLU A 165 -0.19 -0.38 4.33
C GLU A 165 -0.44 0.60 3.17
N THR A 166 0.04 0.26 1.97
CA THR A 166 -0.23 1.03 0.76
C THR A 166 -1.73 1.00 0.41
N GLN A 167 -2.42 -0.15 0.58
CA GLN A 167 -3.87 -0.25 0.41
C GLN A 167 -4.61 0.64 1.41
N GLU A 168 -4.22 0.64 2.68
CA GLU A 168 -4.84 1.46 3.72
C GLU A 168 -4.74 2.96 3.41
N ARG A 169 -3.54 3.42 3.05
CA ARG A 169 -3.34 4.82 2.62
C ARG A 169 -4.15 5.13 1.37
N ALA A 170 -4.12 4.25 0.37
CA ALA A 170 -4.87 4.42 -0.86
C ALA A 170 -6.39 4.45 -0.65
N LEU A 171 -6.92 3.71 0.34
CA LEU A 171 -8.31 3.80 0.78
C LEU A 171 -8.62 5.17 1.39
N LEU A 172 -7.79 5.65 2.32
CA LEU A 172 -7.99 6.96 2.95
C LEU A 172 -7.89 8.10 1.94
N ASP A 173 -7.00 8.03 0.97
CA ASP A 173 -6.85 9.00 -0.12
C ASP A 173 -7.94 8.87 -1.19
N GLY A 174 -8.73 7.78 -1.17
CA GLY A 174 -9.76 7.48 -2.18
C GLY A 174 -9.17 7.05 -3.53
N ARG A 175 -7.91 6.63 -3.59
CA ARG A 175 -7.25 6.08 -4.78
C ARG A 175 -7.77 4.68 -5.12
N ILE A 176 -8.13 3.89 -4.13
CA ILE A 176 -8.87 2.65 -4.28
C ILE A 176 -10.18 2.72 -3.50
N ALA A 177 -11.18 1.99 -3.95
CA ALA A 177 -12.49 1.94 -3.32
C ALA A 177 -12.64 0.75 -2.35
N VAL A 178 -11.97 -0.36 -2.65
CA VAL A 178 -11.93 -1.57 -1.84
C VAL A 178 -10.49 -2.07 -1.77
N GLY A 179 -10.06 -2.47 -0.59
CA GLY A 179 -8.82 -3.21 -0.37
C GLY A 179 -9.12 -4.66 0.01
N ILE A 180 -8.35 -5.61 -0.54
CA ILE A 180 -8.38 -7.03 -0.14
C ILE A 180 -7.02 -7.33 0.50
N LEU A 181 -7.00 -7.40 1.82
CA LEU A 181 -5.74 -7.43 2.57
C LEU A 181 -5.84 -8.31 3.82
N VAL A 182 -4.68 -8.68 4.36
CA VAL A 182 -4.58 -9.38 5.63
C VAL A 182 -5.08 -8.46 6.74
N LEU A 183 -6.05 -8.95 7.49
CA LEU A 183 -6.54 -8.28 8.69
C LEU A 183 -5.56 -8.51 9.84
N GLY A 184 -5.21 -7.44 10.55
CA GLY A 184 -4.36 -7.48 11.74
C GLY A 184 -4.87 -6.48 12.76
N ASP A 185 -4.26 -6.46 13.92
CA ASP A 185 -4.55 -5.47 14.95
C ASP A 185 -3.90 -4.12 14.58
N ARG A 186 -4.61 -3.34 13.76
CA ARG A 186 -4.14 -2.05 13.23
C ARG A 186 -5.19 -0.97 13.46
N PRO A 187 -4.84 0.12 14.18
CA PRO A 187 -5.79 1.18 14.52
C PRO A 187 -6.50 1.82 13.31
N ILE A 188 -5.84 1.87 12.15
CA ILE A 188 -6.42 2.45 10.93
C ILE A 188 -7.67 1.71 10.47
N LEU A 189 -7.78 0.41 10.76
CA LEU A 189 -8.96 -0.39 10.39
C LEU A 189 -10.22 0.06 11.15
N GLU A 190 -10.08 0.74 12.29
CA GLU A 190 -11.22 1.30 13.02
C GLU A 190 -11.92 2.43 12.24
N LEU A 191 -11.18 3.14 11.36
CA LEU A 191 -11.69 4.20 10.51
C LEU A 191 -12.43 3.67 9.27
N LEU A 192 -12.26 2.39 8.96
CA LEU A 192 -12.76 1.73 7.75
C LEU A 192 -13.87 0.76 8.10
N ARG A 193 -14.60 0.29 7.10
CA ARG A 193 -15.44 -0.90 7.21
C ARG A 193 -14.58 -2.10 6.88
N VAL A 194 -14.74 -3.16 7.67
CA VAL A 194 -13.99 -4.40 7.52
C VAL A 194 -14.98 -5.55 7.43
N GLN A 195 -14.75 -6.45 6.49
CA GLN A 195 -15.48 -7.71 6.38
C GLN A 195 -14.49 -8.85 6.20
N LEU A 196 -14.50 -9.80 7.11
CA LEU A 196 -13.74 -11.04 6.95
C LEU A 196 -14.27 -11.81 5.73
N LEU A 197 -13.38 -12.22 4.86
CA LEU A 197 -13.69 -13.02 3.67
C LEU A 197 -13.40 -14.48 3.91
N MET A 198 -12.21 -14.79 4.39
CA MET A 198 -11.75 -16.15 4.69
C MET A 198 -10.53 -16.12 5.61
N GLU A 199 -10.16 -17.29 6.11
CA GLU A 199 -8.94 -17.49 6.89
C GLU A 199 -8.09 -18.57 6.21
N HIS A 200 -6.91 -18.19 5.77
CA HIS A 200 -5.96 -19.13 5.16
C HIS A 200 -5.17 -19.87 6.24
N PRO A 201 -5.10 -21.21 6.20
CA PRO A 201 -4.15 -21.96 7.01
C PRO A 201 -2.71 -21.53 6.68
N VAL A 202 -1.84 -21.66 7.67
CA VAL A 202 -0.40 -21.44 7.48
C VAL A 202 0.28 -22.77 7.18
N THR A 203 1.21 -22.74 6.26
CA THR A 203 2.03 -23.87 5.86
C THR A 203 3.51 -23.55 6.01
N VAL A 204 4.33 -24.57 6.16
CA VAL A 204 5.80 -24.46 6.22
C VAL A 204 6.36 -24.72 4.83
N ALA A 205 7.10 -23.77 4.29
CA ALA A 205 7.90 -23.94 3.08
C ALA A 205 9.31 -24.35 3.46
N LEU A 206 9.75 -25.51 2.97
CA LEU A 206 11.08 -26.11 3.22
C LEU A 206 11.83 -26.32 1.91
N PRO A 207 13.16 -26.21 1.89
CA PRO A 207 13.95 -26.75 0.78
C PRO A 207 13.65 -28.23 0.57
N LYS A 208 13.58 -28.70 -0.67
CA LYS A 208 13.35 -30.14 -0.96
C LYS A 208 14.43 -31.05 -0.34
N SER A 209 15.63 -30.53 -0.14
CA SER A 209 16.76 -31.23 0.51
C SER A 209 16.73 -31.19 2.04
N HIS A 210 15.74 -30.51 2.63
CA HIS A 210 15.66 -30.35 4.08
C HIS A 210 15.41 -31.71 4.77
N PRO A 211 16.07 -32.03 5.90
CA PRO A 211 15.91 -33.32 6.58
C PRO A 211 14.44 -33.64 6.92
N GLN A 212 13.64 -32.63 7.26
CA GLN A 212 12.22 -32.79 7.57
C GLN A 212 11.29 -32.75 6.35
N ALA A 213 11.80 -32.61 5.12
CA ALA A 213 11.00 -32.54 3.92
C ALA A 213 10.19 -33.85 3.65
N THR A 214 10.59 -34.96 4.24
CA THR A 214 9.91 -36.26 4.15
C THR A 214 8.77 -36.44 5.16
N LEU A 215 8.69 -35.60 6.18
CA LEU A 215 7.62 -35.68 7.19
C LEU A 215 6.27 -35.29 6.56
N PRO A 216 5.15 -35.89 7.00
CA PRO A 216 3.83 -35.52 6.52
C PRO A 216 3.42 -34.11 6.98
N GLU A 217 3.78 -33.73 8.17
CA GLU A 217 3.50 -32.45 8.81
C GLU A 217 4.69 -31.95 9.62
N ILE A 218 4.73 -30.68 9.96
CA ILE A 218 5.79 -30.06 10.75
C ILE A 218 5.21 -29.49 12.04
N ARG A 219 5.71 -29.99 13.15
CA ARG A 219 5.48 -29.36 14.46
C ARG A 219 6.42 -28.18 14.63
N LEU A 220 5.86 -26.99 14.89
CA LEU A 220 6.62 -25.74 14.88
C LEU A 220 7.90 -25.75 15.74
N PRO A 221 7.94 -26.36 16.96
CA PRO A 221 9.17 -26.41 17.77
C PRO A 221 10.35 -27.13 17.12
N ILE A 222 10.12 -27.99 16.13
CA ILE A 222 11.19 -28.71 15.43
C ILE A 222 12.04 -27.76 14.56
N LEU A 223 11.51 -26.59 14.26
CA LEU A 223 12.17 -25.56 13.45
C LEU A 223 12.95 -24.54 14.30
N LYS A 224 13.04 -24.69 15.62
CA LYS A 224 13.65 -23.69 16.52
C LYS A 224 15.08 -23.30 16.16
N GLU A 225 15.89 -24.24 15.65
CA GLU A 225 17.29 -24.01 15.25
C GLU A 225 17.43 -23.63 13.76
N GLN A 226 16.33 -23.66 13.02
CA GLN A 226 16.37 -23.36 11.59
C GLN A 226 16.46 -21.85 11.33
N PRO A 227 17.16 -21.42 10.26
CA PRO A 227 17.09 -20.06 9.79
C PRO A 227 15.71 -19.79 9.15
N PHE A 228 15.10 -18.66 9.48
CA PHE A 228 13.82 -18.24 8.92
C PHE A 228 14.01 -17.17 7.85
N ILE A 229 13.14 -17.23 6.83
CA ILE A 229 12.97 -16.19 5.82
C ILE A 229 11.74 -15.37 6.24
N GLY A 230 11.94 -14.08 6.48
CA GLY A 230 10.89 -13.12 6.79
C GLY A 230 10.27 -12.50 5.54
N LEU A 231 9.08 -11.92 5.70
CA LEU A 231 8.35 -11.18 4.67
C LEU A 231 8.14 -9.71 5.07
N ASN A 232 8.96 -9.19 5.99
CA ASN A 232 8.76 -7.87 6.62
C ASN A 232 8.83 -6.70 5.64
N ARG A 233 9.58 -6.84 4.53
CA ARG A 233 9.69 -5.76 3.53
C ARG A 233 8.35 -5.48 2.84
N MET A 234 7.53 -6.50 2.64
CA MET A 234 6.21 -6.36 2.02
C MET A 234 5.09 -6.28 3.08
N TYR A 235 5.30 -6.91 4.23
CA TYR A 235 4.34 -7.00 5.32
C TYR A 235 5.04 -6.69 6.64
N PRO A 236 5.17 -5.41 7.05
CA PRO A 236 5.86 -5.03 8.28
C PRO A 236 5.37 -5.78 9.53
N ALA A 237 4.07 -6.02 9.63
CA ALA A 237 3.47 -6.79 10.72
C ALA A 237 3.79 -8.30 10.68
N TYR A 238 4.41 -8.83 9.60
CA TYR A 238 4.75 -10.25 9.51
C TYR A 238 5.80 -10.65 10.55
N GLY A 239 6.77 -9.79 10.82
CA GLY A 239 7.83 -10.09 11.80
C GLY A 239 7.27 -10.28 13.20
N ASP A 240 6.42 -9.38 13.64
CA ASP A 240 5.76 -9.46 14.95
C ASP A 240 4.84 -10.67 15.04
N TRP A 241 4.09 -10.94 13.96
CA TRP A 241 3.25 -12.13 13.86
C TRP A 241 4.08 -13.42 13.92
N LEU A 242 5.16 -13.54 13.13
CA LEU A 242 6.05 -14.69 13.12
C LEU A 242 6.68 -14.92 14.49
N GLN A 243 7.14 -13.85 15.13
CA GLN A 243 7.70 -13.90 16.47
C GLN A 243 6.68 -14.40 17.48
N THR A 244 5.46 -13.87 17.45
CA THR A 244 4.36 -14.28 18.34
C THR A 244 4.04 -15.76 18.17
N VAL A 245 3.89 -16.24 16.94
CA VAL A 245 3.59 -17.65 16.63
C VAL A 245 4.68 -18.58 17.13
N CYS A 246 5.95 -18.21 16.92
CA CYS A 246 7.09 -19.02 17.40
C CYS A 246 7.23 -18.98 18.93
N GLN A 247 7.00 -17.84 19.58
CA GLN A 247 7.03 -17.71 21.05
C GLN A 247 5.96 -18.56 21.72
N GLN A 248 4.75 -18.64 21.15
CA GLN A 248 3.70 -19.55 21.62
C GLN A 248 4.10 -21.02 21.53
N SER A 249 5.11 -21.33 20.69
CA SER A 249 5.71 -22.67 20.55
C SER A 249 7.04 -22.82 21.29
N GLY A 250 7.40 -21.85 22.14
CA GLY A 250 8.54 -21.92 23.07
C GLY A 250 9.89 -21.50 22.49
N PHE A 251 9.95 -20.76 21.38
CA PHE A 251 11.20 -20.26 20.82
C PHE A 251 11.05 -18.92 20.08
N THR A 252 12.19 -18.24 19.85
CA THR A 252 12.27 -17.03 19.03
C THR A 252 12.86 -17.38 17.66
N PRO A 253 12.21 -17.01 16.53
CA PRO A 253 12.73 -17.33 15.20
C PRO A 253 13.98 -16.52 14.89
N ARG A 254 15.00 -17.18 14.31
CA ARG A 254 16.20 -16.52 13.80
C ARG A 254 16.00 -16.11 12.32
N ILE A 255 15.53 -14.88 12.08
CA ILE A 255 15.35 -14.35 10.73
C ILE A 255 16.71 -14.02 10.14
N VAL A 256 17.08 -14.66 9.03
CA VAL A 256 18.37 -14.49 8.34
C VAL A 256 18.27 -13.72 7.04
N ARG A 257 17.08 -13.65 6.43
CA ARG A 257 16.79 -12.90 5.22
C ARG A 257 15.36 -12.37 5.28
N GLU A 258 15.16 -11.24 4.64
CA GLU A 258 13.84 -10.65 4.44
C GLU A 258 13.54 -10.55 2.95
N ALA A 259 12.37 -11.04 2.57
CA ALA A 259 11.86 -11.01 1.22
C ALA A 259 10.84 -9.88 1.05
N ASP A 260 10.78 -9.36 -0.17
CA ASP A 260 9.81 -8.34 -0.62
C ASP A 260 8.53 -8.95 -1.20
N GLY A 261 8.35 -10.26 -1.09
CA GLY A 261 7.17 -10.97 -1.54
C GLY A 261 7.31 -12.48 -1.46
N ALA A 262 6.20 -13.17 -1.68
CA ALA A 262 6.14 -14.63 -1.59
C ALA A 262 7.08 -15.32 -2.60
N ALA A 263 7.18 -14.82 -3.82
CA ALA A 263 8.04 -15.40 -4.86
C ALA A 263 9.53 -15.34 -4.44
N THR A 264 9.97 -14.18 -3.93
CA THR A 264 11.33 -13.98 -3.42
C THR A 264 11.60 -14.87 -2.20
N ALA A 265 10.63 -14.98 -1.27
CA ALA A 265 10.75 -15.87 -0.12
C ALA A 265 10.92 -17.33 -0.55
N LEU A 266 10.11 -17.81 -1.49
CA LEU A 266 10.24 -19.16 -2.03
C LEU A 266 11.55 -19.38 -2.76
N ALA A 267 12.08 -18.37 -3.46
CA ALA A 267 13.42 -18.46 -4.08
C ALA A 267 14.52 -18.63 -3.03
N PHE A 268 14.46 -17.89 -1.92
CA PHE A 268 15.41 -18.05 -0.80
C PHE A 268 15.29 -19.43 -0.14
N VAL A 269 14.06 -19.93 0.04
CA VAL A 269 13.83 -21.30 0.54
C VAL A 269 14.38 -22.33 -0.44
N ALA A 270 14.10 -22.19 -1.74
CA ALA A 270 14.61 -23.09 -2.79
C ALA A 270 16.15 -23.16 -2.82
N ALA A 271 16.82 -22.04 -2.53
CA ALA A 271 18.26 -21.93 -2.42
C ALA A 271 18.83 -22.52 -1.11
N GLY A 272 17.99 -23.03 -0.21
CA GLY A 272 18.44 -23.61 1.07
C GLY A 272 18.84 -22.57 2.13
N LEU A 273 18.48 -21.31 1.96
CA LEU A 273 18.86 -20.22 2.87
C LEU A 273 18.06 -20.21 4.17
N GLY A 274 16.94 -20.94 4.23
CA GLY A 274 16.10 -21.03 5.40
C GLY A 274 14.75 -21.64 5.12
N VAL A 275 13.86 -21.58 6.11
CA VAL A 275 12.47 -22.03 6.05
C VAL A 275 11.54 -20.83 6.14
N ALA A 276 10.29 -20.94 5.65
CA ALA A 276 9.32 -19.86 5.77
C ALA A 276 7.97 -20.40 6.23
N LEU A 277 7.25 -19.59 7.03
CA LEU A 277 5.82 -19.78 7.28
C LEU A 277 5.06 -18.93 6.26
N VAL A 278 4.22 -19.55 5.46
CA VAL A 278 3.47 -18.87 4.41
C VAL A 278 2.01 -19.29 4.44
N SER A 279 1.13 -18.46 3.85
CA SER A 279 -0.28 -18.85 3.69
C SER A 279 -0.43 -20.00 2.69
N GLU A 280 -1.41 -20.86 2.92
CA GLU A 280 -1.63 -22.05 2.09
C GLU A 280 -1.78 -21.77 0.59
N PRO A 281 -2.48 -20.73 0.12
CA PRO A 281 -2.56 -20.42 -1.32
C PRO A 281 -1.22 -20.36 -2.03
N ILE A 282 -0.14 -20.01 -1.32
CA ILE A 282 1.21 -19.96 -1.87
C ILE A 282 1.73 -21.35 -2.32
N LYS A 283 1.17 -22.45 -1.82
CA LYS A 283 1.48 -23.82 -2.30
C LYS A 283 1.26 -23.98 -3.82
N LYS A 284 0.35 -23.18 -4.41
CA LYS A 284 0.01 -23.25 -5.84
C LYS A 284 0.99 -22.48 -6.74
N PHE A 285 1.92 -21.73 -6.15
CA PHE A 285 2.98 -21.08 -6.93
C PHE A 285 3.94 -22.14 -7.47
N PRO A 286 4.32 -22.07 -8.76
CA PRO A 286 5.21 -23.04 -9.36
C PRO A 286 6.60 -22.99 -8.72
N THR A 287 6.95 -24.03 -7.97
CA THR A 287 8.26 -24.17 -7.31
C THR A 287 8.80 -25.57 -7.48
N ARG A 288 10.03 -25.71 -8.00
CA ARG A 288 10.64 -27.04 -8.24
C ARG A 288 11.43 -27.58 -7.04
N HIS A 289 11.93 -26.72 -6.18
CA HIS A 289 12.88 -27.06 -5.12
C HIS A 289 12.36 -26.75 -3.71
N VAL A 290 11.09 -26.44 -3.58
CA VAL A 290 10.40 -26.23 -2.32
C VAL A 290 9.36 -27.30 -2.10
N VAL A 291 9.23 -27.79 -0.88
CA VAL A 291 8.12 -28.62 -0.43
C VAL A 291 7.35 -27.85 0.63
N PHE A 292 6.04 -28.01 0.60
CA PHE A 292 5.13 -27.42 1.59
C PHE A 292 4.63 -28.52 2.53
N LYS A 293 4.58 -28.20 3.80
CA LYS A 293 4.12 -29.10 4.86
C LYS A 293 3.09 -28.40 5.72
N ASP A 294 2.09 -29.13 6.16
CA ASP A 294 1.13 -28.60 7.07
C ASP A 294 1.77 -28.29 8.41
N LEU A 295 1.40 -27.13 8.96
CA LEU A 295 1.93 -26.66 10.23
C LEU A 295 1.07 -27.20 11.39
N VAL A 296 1.72 -27.85 12.35
CA VAL A 296 1.12 -28.21 13.64
C VAL A 296 1.69 -27.29 14.71
N ALA A 297 0.83 -26.48 15.29
CA ALA A 297 1.15 -25.56 16.38
C ALA A 297 0.17 -25.78 17.55
N PRO A 298 0.49 -25.28 18.77
CA PRO A 298 -0.40 -25.43 19.94
C PRO A 298 -1.80 -24.85 19.72
N GLN A 299 -1.90 -23.81 18.89
CA GLN A 299 -3.16 -23.24 18.43
C GLN A 299 -3.17 -23.16 16.92
N PRO A 300 -4.34 -23.30 16.26
CA PRO A 300 -4.43 -23.15 14.81
C PRO A 300 -3.92 -21.77 14.37
N VAL A 301 -2.92 -21.77 13.49
CA VAL A 301 -2.35 -20.53 12.94
C VAL A 301 -3.02 -20.25 11.61
N ARG A 302 -3.76 -19.13 11.53
CA ARG A 302 -4.50 -18.72 10.35
C ARG A 302 -4.21 -17.27 10.01
N ILE A 303 -4.28 -16.95 8.74
CA ILE A 303 -4.11 -15.58 8.22
C ILE A 303 -5.48 -15.09 7.77
N PRO A 304 -6.10 -14.14 8.49
CA PRO A 304 -7.41 -13.61 8.14
C PRO A 304 -7.28 -12.66 6.95
N LEU A 305 -7.96 -12.95 5.85
CA LEU A 305 -8.09 -12.11 4.68
C LEU A 305 -9.45 -11.40 4.72
N GLY A 306 -9.45 -10.10 4.55
CA GLY A 306 -10.67 -9.29 4.57
C GLY A 306 -10.79 -8.30 3.43
N ALA A 307 -12.02 -7.88 3.18
CA ALA A 307 -12.33 -6.71 2.38
C ALA A 307 -12.43 -5.49 3.29
N VAL A 308 -11.84 -4.39 2.86
CA VAL A 308 -11.77 -3.13 3.63
C VAL A 308 -12.15 -1.96 2.73
N TRP A 309 -13.00 -1.03 3.21
CA TRP A 309 -13.43 0.14 2.45
C TRP A 309 -13.85 1.29 3.36
N LYS A 310 -13.97 2.52 2.84
CA LYS A 310 -14.40 3.69 3.62
C LYS A 310 -15.84 3.56 4.11
N LYS A 311 -16.12 3.99 5.35
CA LYS A 311 -17.47 4.03 5.94
C LYS A 311 -18.44 4.89 5.13
N ASN A 312 -17.96 6.04 4.62
CA ASN A 312 -18.74 7.03 3.87
C ASN A 312 -18.05 7.36 2.53
N GLY A 313 -17.75 6.32 1.73
CA GLY A 313 -17.07 6.47 0.45
C GLY A 313 -18.04 6.88 -0.68
N LEU A 314 -17.50 7.58 -1.69
CA LEU A 314 -18.15 7.71 -2.99
C LEU A 314 -18.40 6.30 -3.53
N TYR A 315 -19.60 6.04 -4.12
CA TYR A 315 -19.99 4.72 -4.66
C TYR A 315 -20.35 3.64 -3.61
N SER A 316 -20.81 4.02 -2.42
CA SER A 316 -21.15 3.08 -1.35
C SER A 316 -22.05 1.89 -1.79
N GLY A 317 -23.00 2.13 -2.70
CA GLY A 317 -23.87 1.08 -3.27
C GLY A 317 -23.10 0.09 -4.15
N VAL A 318 -22.19 0.57 -5.02
CA VAL A 318 -21.36 -0.26 -5.90
C VAL A 318 -20.37 -1.06 -5.07
N VAL A 319 -19.69 -0.41 -4.12
CA VAL A 319 -18.77 -1.05 -3.18
C VAL A 319 -19.46 -2.17 -2.41
N SER A 320 -20.65 -1.90 -1.84
CA SER A 320 -21.42 -2.90 -1.10
C SER A 320 -21.79 -4.11 -1.98
N LYS A 321 -22.18 -3.85 -3.24
CA LYS A 321 -22.49 -4.91 -4.21
C LYS A 321 -21.26 -5.73 -4.57
N PHE A 322 -20.10 -5.07 -4.76
CA PHE A 322 -18.83 -5.75 -5.05
C PHE A 322 -18.38 -6.61 -3.86
N VAL A 323 -18.37 -6.06 -2.66
CA VAL A 323 -18.00 -6.80 -1.44
C VAL A 323 -18.92 -8.00 -1.21
N LYS A 324 -20.23 -7.87 -1.49
CA LYS A 324 -21.16 -9.01 -1.45
C LYS A 324 -20.80 -10.09 -2.47
N THR A 325 -20.46 -9.69 -3.71
CA THR A 325 -20.02 -10.62 -4.76
C THR A 325 -18.75 -11.35 -4.35
N LEU A 326 -17.78 -10.59 -3.82
CA LEU A 326 -16.51 -11.11 -3.30
C LEU A 326 -16.75 -12.15 -2.20
N SER A 327 -17.56 -11.82 -1.19
CA SER A 327 -17.87 -12.74 -0.09
C SER A 327 -18.57 -14.01 -0.56
N GLN A 328 -19.46 -13.92 -1.55
CA GLN A 328 -20.15 -15.08 -2.10
C GLN A 328 -19.19 -16.03 -2.83
N VAL A 329 -18.20 -15.51 -3.54
CA VAL A 329 -17.18 -16.34 -4.21
C VAL A 329 -16.25 -16.95 -3.17
N CYS A 330 -15.78 -16.18 -2.20
CA CYS A 330 -14.91 -16.68 -1.15
C CYS A 330 -15.56 -17.81 -0.33
N ALA A 331 -16.86 -17.70 -0.04
CA ALA A 331 -17.60 -18.76 0.67
C ALA A 331 -17.73 -20.06 -0.12
N LEU A 332 -17.54 -20.04 -1.45
CA LEU A 332 -17.56 -21.24 -2.30
C LEU A 332 -16.16 -21.86 -2.47
N THR A 333 -15.12 -21.11 -2.12
CA THR A 333 -13.71 -21.49 -2.31
C THR A 333 -13.08 -21.95 -0.98
N ALA A 334 -13.65 -21.58 0.15
CA ALA A 334 -13.26 -22.01 1.50
C ALA A 334 -13.81 -23.39 1.84
#